data_1714e0a277868abc78d3e38214478010
#
_entry.id   1714e0a277868abc78d3e38214478010
#
_cell.length_a   1.000
_cell.length_b   1.000
_cell.length_c   1.000
_cell.angle_alpha   90.00
_cell.angle_beta   90.00
_cell.angle_gamma   90.00
#
_symmetry.space_group_name_H-M   'P 1'
#
loop_
_entity.id
_entity.type
_entity.pdbx_description
1 polymer ?
#
loop_
_entity_poly.entity_id
_entity_poly.type
_entity_poly.pdbx_seq_one_letter_code
_entity_poly.pdbx_strand_id
1 'polypeptide(L)'
;MRPTLLLGAATLLVAGPAAAQPTPPVQTVALYSYGYAPQVLHLTAGRPVTLQFVNRSRNGHDFTAREFFRSSRILAGRADGGEIELRGGQSASLTLIPEAGRYPVHCGHTFHKMLGMKGTIIVH
;
A
#
# COMPACT_ATOMS: atom_id res chain seq x y z
N MET A 1 70.75 1.87 -16.42
CA MET A 1 69.27 1.97 -16.50
C MET A 1 68.67 1.11 -15.39
N ARG A 2 68.08 1.73 -14.40
CA ARG A 2 67.35 1.01 -13.33
C ARG A 2 65.85 1.05 -13.65
N PRO A 3 65.16 -0.08 -13.69
CA PRO A 3 63.68 -0.06 -13.85
C PRO A 3 63.02 0.32 -12.53
N THR A 4 62.24 1.37 -12.57
CA THR A 4 61.42 1.81 -11.44
C THR A 4 60.15 0.93 -11.43
N LEU A 5 60.02 0.05 -10.44
CA LEU A 5 58.76 -0.67 -10.19
C LEU A 5 57.77 0.30 -9.55
N LEU A 6 56.71 0.61 -10.26
CA LEU A 6 55.51 1.26 -9.67
C LEU A 6 54.66 0.19 -9.01
N LEU A 7 54.68 0.15 -7.68
CA LEU A 7 53.70 -0.61 -6.90
C LEU A 7 52.36 0.13 -6.95
N GLY A 8 51.44 -0.40 -7.75
CA GLY A 8 50.04 0.02 -7.72
C GLY A 8 49.35 -0.52 -6.45
N ALA A 9 48.99 0.36 -5.53
CA ALA A 9 48.19 0.00 -4.38
C ALA A 9 46.76 -0.26 -4.84
N ALA A 10 46.35 -1.54 -4.88
CA ALA A 10 44.95 -1.92 -5.12
C ALA A 10 44.13 -1.65 -3.84
N THR A 11 43.33 -0.61 -3.85
CA THR A 11 42.38 -0.32 -2.78
C THR A 11 41.22 -1.29 -2.89
N LEU A 12 41.19 -2.31 -2.02
CA LEU A 12 40.02 -3.18 -1.88
C LEU A 12 38.91 -2.38 -1.19
N LEU A 13 37.87 -2.00 -1.97
CA LEU A 13 36.61 -1.51 -1.41
C LEU A 13 35.90 -2.69 -0.78
N VAL A 14 35.94 -2.79 0.55
CA VAL A 14 35.12 -3.74 1.31
C VAL A 14 33.71 -3.15 1.36
N ALA A 15 32.78 -3.73 0.59
CA ALA A 15 31.38 -3.42 0.73
C ALA A 15 30.91 -3.96 2.10
N GLY A 16 30.50 -3.07 3.01
CA GLY A 16 29.92 -3.44 4.29
C GLY A 16 28.57 -4.17 4.09
N PRO A 17 28.07 -4.89 5.13
CA PRO A 17 26.77 -5.55 5.04
C PRO A 17 25.68 -4.51 4.79
N ALA A 18 24.85 -4.76 3.75
CA ALA A 18 23.70 -3.91 3.45
C ALA A 18 22.75 -3.92 4.64
N ALA A 19 22.42 -2.74 5.20
CA ALA A 19 21.42 -2.64 6.27
C ALA A 19 20.07 -3.13 5.72
N ALA A 20 19.42 -4.06 6.43
CA ALA A 20 18.08 -4.52 6.07
C ALA A 20 17.10 -3.34 6.17
N GLN A 21 16.30 -3.13 5.12
CA GLN A 21 15.24 -2.12 5.13
C GLN A 21 14.14 -2.58 6.11
N PRO A 22 13.63 -1.69 6.99
CA PRO A 22 12.54 -2.06 7.88
C PRO A 22 11.31 -2.46 7.06
N THR A 23 10.65 -3.55 7.46
CA THR A 23 9.40 -3.99 6.85
C THR A 23 8.31 -2.96 7.11
N PRO A 24 7.57 -2.49 6.10
CA PRO A 24 6.46 -1.57 6.30
C PRO A 24 5.42 -2.15 7.27
N PRO A 25 4.84 -1.33 8.16
CA PRO A 25 3.76 -1.78 9.02
C PRO A 25 2.57 -2.24 8.18
N VAL A 26 1.83 -3.24 8.68
CA VAL A 26 0.63 -3.77 8.02
C VAL A 26 -0.61 -3.20 8.72
N GLN A 27 -1.52 -2.65 7.94
CA GLN A 27 -2.86 -2.30 8.40
C GLN A 27 -3.89 -3.11 7.61
N THR A 28 -4.80 -3.77 8.32
CA THR A 28 -5.85 -4.59 7.71
C THR A 28 -7.13 -3.78 7.56
N VAL A 29 -7.70 -3.84 6.37
CA VAL A 29 -9.03 -3.30 6.06
C VAL A 29 -9.95 -4.46 5.74
N ALA A 30 -10.94 -4.68 6.58
CA ALA A 30 -11.96 -5.67 6.34
C ALA A 30 -13.12 -5.06 5.54
N LEU A 31 -13.59 -5.78 4.53
CA LEU A 31 -14.81 -5.48 3.79
C LEU A 31 -15.91 -6.43 4.28
N TYR A 32 -17.08 -5.90 4.54
CA TYR A 32 -18.26 -6.67 4.91
C TYR A 32 -19.51 -6.04 4.28
N SER A 33 -20.65 -6.67 4.36
CA SER A 33 -21.89 -6.13 3.82
C SER A 33 -22.61 -5.33 4.93
N TYR A 34 -22.64 -3.99 4.89
CA TYR A 34 -22.17 -3.11 3.84
C TYR A 34 -21.27 -2.04 4.46
N GLY A 35 -19.99 -2.29 4.54
CA GLY A 35 -19.07 -1.36 5.17
C GLY A 35 -17.62 -1.82 5.16
N TYR A 36 -16.78 -1.00 5.80
CA TYR A 36 -15.37 -1.25 6.01
C TYR A 36 -15.02 -1.17 7.49
N ALA A 37 -14.05 -1.98 7.90
CA ALA A 37 -13.46 -1.88 9.23
C ALA A 37 -11.93 -1.81 9.12
N PRO A 38 -11.29 -0.69 9.52
CA PRO A 38 -11.91 0.52 10.07
C PRO A 38 -12.68 1.31 9.00
N GLN A 39 -13.72 2.03 9.41
CA GLN A 39 -14.45 2.92 8.51
C GLN A 39 -13.65 4.18 8.19
N VAL A 40 -12.84 4.64 9.13
CA VAL A 40 -11.86 5.71 8.94
C VAL A 40 -10.47 5.11 9.10
N LEU A 41 -9.70 5.09 8.01
CA LEU A 41 -8.35 4.57 7.99
C LEU A 41 -7.38 5.74 8.17
N HIS A 42 -6.53 5.69 9.20
CA HIS A 42 -5.50 6.70 9.45
C HIS A 42 -4.14 6.20 8.99
N LEU A 43 -3.46 6.99 8.17
CA LEU A 43 -2.12 6.71 7.66
C LEU A 43 -1.19 7.90 7.90
N THR A 44 0.11 7.67 7.76
CA THR A 44 1.13 8.71 7.88
C THR A 44 1.71 9.04 6.51
N ALA A 45 1.64 10.32 6.12
CA ALA A 45 2.17 10.81 4.85
C ALA A 45 3.67 10.52 4.72
N GLY A 46 4.09 10.10 3.52
CA GLY A 46 5.49 9.86 3.20
C GLY A 46 6.08 8.59 3.81
N ARG A 47 5.31 7.79 4.54
CA ARG A 47 5.79 6.54 5.16
C ARG A 47 5.19 5.31 4.47
N PRO A 48 6.02 4.33 4.09
CA PRO A 48 5.52 3.09 3.51
C PRO A 48 4.58 2.35 4.47
N VAL A 49 3.49 1.84 3.94
CA VAL A 49 2.52 1.00 4.65
C VAL A 49 2.04 -0.11 3.73
N THR A 50 1.82 -1.29 4.28
CA THR A 50 1.13 -2.38 3.58
C THR A 50 -0.32 -2.40 4.04
N LEU A 51 -1.23 -2.23 3.10
CA LEU A 51 -2.66 -2.38 3.31
C LEU A 51 -3.05 -3.81 2.93
N GLN A 52 -3.62 -4.52 3.86
CA GLN A 52 -4.16 -5.85 3.63
C GLN A 52 -5.68 -5.77 3.63
N PHE A 53 -6.28 -6.07 2.49
CA PHE A 53 -7.73 -6.07 2.31
C PHE A 53 -8.25 -7.49 2.44
N VAL A 54 -9.30 -7.67 3.23
CA VAL A 54 -9.93 -8.98 3.47
C VAL A 54 -11.43 -8.84 3.32
N ASN A 55 -12.04 -9.52 2.36
CA ASN A 55 -13.50 -9.54 2.25
C ASN A 55 -14.06 -10.64 3.16
N ARG A 56 -14.63 -10.25 4.29
CA ARG A 56 -15.21 -11.14 5.30
C ARG A 56 -16.67 -11.46 5.05
N SER A 57 -17.22 -11.04 3.92
CA SER A 57 -18.59 -11.36 3.50
C SER A 57 -18.61 -12.54 2.51
N ARG A 58 -19.80 -12.97 2.15
CA ARG A 58 -20.01 -13.99 1.11
C ARG A 58 -20.16 -13.37 -0.28
N ASN A 59 -20.38 -12.06 -0.35
CA ASN A 59 -20.62 -11.33 -1.59
C ASN A 59 -19.36 -10.62 -2.06
N GLY A 60 -19.30 -10.29 -3.36
CA GLY A 60 -18.26 -9.45 -3.91
C GLY A 60 -18.40 -8.00 -3.43
N HIS A 61 -17.29 -7.42 -3.04
CA HIS A 61 -17.18 -6.01 -2.67
C HIS A 61 -15.88 -5.44 -3.20
N ASP A 62 -15.81 -4.12 -3.33
CA ASP A 62 -14.57 -3.45 -3.66
C ASP A 62 -14.25 -2.32 -2.66
N PHE A 63 -12.99 -1.92 -2.69
CA PHE A 63 -12.50 -0.75 -2.01
C PHE A 63 -12.05 0.23 -3.08
N THR A 64 -12.92 1.16 -3.45
CA THR A 64 -12.66 2.16 -4.47
C THR A 64 -12.27 3.48 -3.82
N ALA A 65 -11.03 3.92 -4.11
CA ALA A 65 -10.47 5.16 -3.59
C ALA A 65 -9.53 5.78 -4.64
N ARG A 66 -10.09 6.23 -5.76
CA ARG A 66 -9.33 6.65 -6.95
C ARG A 66 -8.34 7.75 -6.66
N GLU A 67 -8.75 8.80 -5.95
CA GLU A 67 -7.86 9.92 -5.61
C GLU A 67 -6.70 9.45 -4.72
N PHE A 68 -6.99 8.62 -3.73
CA PHE A 68 -5.98 8.06 -2.83
C PHE A 68 -4.93 7.25 -3.57
N PHE A 69 -5.35 6.29 -4.39
CA PHE A 69 -4.41 5.44 -5.12
C PHE A 69 -3.63 6.22 -6.19
N ARG A 70 -4.25 7.22 -6.81
CA ARG A 70 -3.59 8.08 -7.80
C ARG A 70 -2.50 8.95 -7.17
N SER A 71 -2.73 9.48 -5.99
CA SER A 71 -1.77 10.32 -5.27
C SER A 71 -0.69 9.52 -4.55
N SER A 72 -0.92 8.24 -4.30
CA SER A 72 0.02 7.35 -3.61
C SER A 72 1.10 6.82 -4.57
N ARG A 73 2.30 6.60 -4.01
CA ARG A 73 3.34 5.86 -4.71
C ARG A 73 3.23 4.37 -4.40
N ILE A 74 2.81 3.57 -5.37
CA ILE A 74 2.65 2.13 -5.18
C ILE A 74 4.01 1.45 -5.30
N LEU A 75 4.40 0.69 -4.27
CA LEU A 75 5.67 -0.04 -4.20
C LEU A 75 5.51 -1.52 -4.55
N ALA A 76 4.37 -2.11 -4.20
CA ALA A 76 4.04 -3.51 -4.49
C ALA A 76 2.53 -3.69 -4.55
N GLY A 77 2.07 -4.62 -5.38
CA GLY A 77 0.65 -4.86 -5.60
C GLY A 77 0.06 -3.92 -6.64
N ARG A 78 -1.27 -3.97 -6.78
CA ARG A 78 -1.98 -3.24 -7.83
C ARG A 78 -3.32 -2.70 -7.31
N ALA A 79 -3.67 -1.52 -7.78
CA ALA A 79 -5.00 -0.92 -7.61
C ALA A 79 -5.49 -0.40 -8.97
N ASP A 80 -5.78 -1.32 -9.87
CA ASP A 80 -6.19 -1.00 -11.24
C ASP A 80 -7.50 -0.22 -11.23
N GLY A 81 -7.53 0.90 -11.95
CA GLY A 81 -8.69 1.80 -11.94
C GLY A 81 -8.97 2.49 -10.60
N GLY A 82 -8.04 2.42 -9.64
CA GLY A 82 -8.20 2.99 -8.31
C GLY A 82 -9.10 2.17 -7.38
N GLU A 83 -9.14 0.86 -7.58
CA GLU A 83 -9.98 -0.04 -6.80
C GLU A 83 -9.28 -1.37 -6.46
N ILE A 84 -9.72 -1.98 -5.38
CA ILE A 84 -9.38 -3.34 -4.98
C ILE A 84 -10.68 -4.14 -4.98
N GLU A 85 -10.87 -4.97 -5.99
CA GLU A 85 -12.05 -5.83 -6.12
C GLU A 85 -11.78 -7.18 -5.45
N LEU A 86 -12.68 -7.62 -4.56
CA LEU A 86 -12.55 -8.88 -3.84
C LEU A 86 -13.86 -9.68 -3.89
N ARG A 87 -13.76 -10.93 -4.32
CA ARG A 87 -14.84 -11.90 -4.13
C ARG A 87 -15.00 -12.24 -2.65
N GLY A 88 -16.14 -12.82 -2.29
CA GLY A 88 -16.38 -13.27 -0.92
C GLY A 88 -15.24 -14.15 -0.40
N GLY A 89 -14.68 -13.81 0.77
CA GLY A 89 -13.58 -14.52 1.40
C GLY A 89 -12.19 -14.25 0.82
N GLN A 90 -12.09 -13.47 -0.26
CA GLN A 90 -10.80 -13.16 -0.90
C GLN A 90 -10.03 -12.09 -0.14
N SER A 91 -8.71 -12.13 -0.25
CA SER A 91 -7.78 -11.12 0.29
C SER A 91 -6.84 -10.62 -0.79
N ALA A 92 -6.35 -9.40 -0.61
CA ALA A 92 -5.29 -8.80 -1.43
C ALA A 92 -4.44 -7.87 -0.57
N SER A 93 -3.19 -7.66 -0.97
CA SER A 93 -2.26 -6.76 -0.29
C SER A 93 -1.67 -5.75 -1.25
N LEU A 94 -1.43 -4.55 -0.75
CA LEU A 94 -0.85 -3.44 -1.50
C LEU A 94 0.10 -2.67 -0.58
N THR A 95 1.33 -2.44 -1.02
CA THR A 95 2.30 -1.61 -0.30
C THR A 95 2.46 -0.29 -1.03
N LEU A 96 2.32 0.82 -0.30
CA LEU A 96 2.39 2.14 -0.88
C LEU A 96 2.93 3.18 0.09
N ILE A 97 3.32 4.33 -0.44
CA ILE A 97 3.64 5.54 0.32
C ILE A 97 2.50 6.52 0.06
N PRO A 98 1.69 6.85 1.08
CA PRO A 98 0.55 7.73 0.90
C PRO A 98 0.95 9.21 0.93
N GLU A 99 0.16 10.05 0.25
CA GLU A 99 0.26 11.50 0.31
C GLU A 99 -0.78 12.05 1.29
N ALA A 100 -0.41 13.14 2.00
CA ALA A 100 -1.29 13.80 2.95
C ALA A 100 -2.61 14.24 2.30
N GLY A 101 -3.71 14.02 3.00
CA GLY A 101 -5.02 14.41 2.52
C GLY A 101 -6.15 13.61 3.16
N ARG A 102 -7.36 13.92 2.73
CA ARG A 102 -8.58 13.22 3.11
C ARG A 102 -9.24 12.66 1.87
N TYR A 103 -9.46 11.36 1.84
CA TYR A 103 -9.91 10.66 0.64
C TYR A 103 -11.17 9.86 0.90
N PRO A 104 -12.20 10.00 0.05
CA PRO A 104 -13.39 9.18 0.15
C PRO A 104 -13.14 7.75 -0.34
N VAL A 105 -13.82 6.80 0.28
CA VAL A 105 -13.84 5.39 -0.11
C VAL A 105 -15.28 4.95 -0.29
N HIS A 106 -15.56 4.15 -1.30
CA HIS A 106 -16.86 3.52 -1.50
C HIS A 106 -16.72 2.17 -2.19
N CYS A 107 -17.76 1.35 -2.10
CA CYS A 107 -17.92 0.18 -2.94
C CYS A 107 -18.59 0.60 -4.25
N GLY A 108 -17.98 0.22 -5.39
CA GLY A 108 -18.50 0.54 -6.72
C GLY A 108 -19.66 -0.35 -7.18
N HIS A 109 -20.00 -1.40 -6.42
CA HIS A 109 -21.12 -2.28 -6.74
C HIS A 109 -22.46 -1.55 -6.65
N THR A 110 -23.37 -1.87 -7.57
CA THR A 110 -24.70 -1.29 -7.62
C THR A 110 -25.41 -1.42 -6.27
N PHE A 111 -25.96 -0.32 -5.77
CA PHE A 111 -26.68 -0.17 -4.50
C PHE A 111 -25.84 -0.30 -3.22
N HIS A 112 -24.61 -0.83 -3.22
CA HIS A 112 -23.82 -0.98 -1.99
C HIS A 112 -23.49 0.36 -1.34
N LYS A 113 -23.17 1.38 -2.13
CA LYS A 113 -22.96 2.74 -1.63
C LYS A 113 -24.23 3.30 -0.98
N MET A 114 -25.40 3.06 -1.57
CA MET A 114 -26.70 3.48 -1.03
C MET A 114 -27.03 2.77 0.28
N LEU A 115 -26.50 1.57 0.50
CA LEU A 115 -26.63 0.80 1.74
C LEU A 115 -25.56 1.17 2.78
N GLY A 116 -24.82 2.28 2.57
CA GLY A 116 -23.85 2.80 3.52
C GLY A 116 -22.44 2.24 3.37
N MET A 117 -22.13 1.52 2.29
CA MET A 117 -20.78 0.98 2.07
C MET A 117 -19.82 2.06 1.58
N LYS A 118 -19.37 2.85 2.52
CA LYS A 118 -18.43 3.96 2.33
C LYS A 118 -17.50 4.12 3.55
N GLY A 119 -16.39 4.76 3.33
CA GLY A 119 -15.40 5.05 4.35
C GLY A 119 -14.58 6.28 4.00
N THR A 120 -13.55 6.52 4.78
CA THR A 120 -12.63 7.65 4.59
C THR A 120 -11.21 7.22 4.92
N ILE A 121 -10.25 7.71 4.15
CA ILE A 121 -8.82 7.62 4.48
C ILE A 121 -8.36 9.01 4.87
N ILE A 122 -7.69 9.12 6.03
CA ILE A 122 -7.07 10.35 6.48
C ILE A 122 -5.57 10.11 6.58
N VAL A 123 -4.81 10.85 5.80
CA VAL A 123 -3.35 10.78 5.79
C VAL A 123 -2.80 12.06 6.40
N HIS A 124 -2.17 11.89 7.56
CA HIS A 124 -1.58 12.99 8.34
C HIS A 124 -0.15 13.30 7.93
#